data_286e5f14bfca7e8197b31cd9f45b0b69
#
_entry.id   286e5f14bfca7e8197b31cd9f45b0b69
#
_cell.length_a   1.000
_cell.length_b   1.000
_cell.length_c   1.000
_cell.angle_alpha   90.00
_cell.angle_beta   90.00
_cell.angle_gamma   90.00
#
_symmetry.space_group_name_H-M   'P 1'
#
loop_
_entity.id
_entity.type
_entity.pdbx_description
1 polymer ?
#
loop_
_entity_poly.entity_id
_entity_poly.type
_entity_poly.pdbx_seq_one_letter_code
_entity_poly.pdbx_strand_id
1 'polypeptide(L)'
;MTRHVRPVLFLAFVVAAASYTSGAGQALPPGEHPAGFADAVLGRWDLTVEGVEGPYPSWLLIHMRKDTQLQANFVGRFGSVRSATLTDFDNGQLTVVIPVQYEQQKTDLKFIGKVVGDKLEGTTEDEKGRTVKWTGARAPASTTTKPVNWGAPIQLLNQGDLTGWRQRSTAKGICWSVADGVLTNKTPCADLITEKTFTDFKLHVELMFPPKSNSGVYLRGRYEVQIQDDAGKPVDSHRMGGVYGFIAPYTNATKPADEWQAYDITLIGRRVTVVLNGTTIIDNEIIPGITGGAIDSREGDPGPLMLQGDHGKISFRNITLTPSL
;
A
#
# COMPACT_ATOMS: atom_id res chain seq x y z
N MET A 1 -46.64 69.31 -38.32
CA MET A 1 -45.92 68.07 -38.39
C MET A 1 -44.61 68.20 -37.56
N THR A 2 -44.68 67.89 -36.37
CA THR A 2 -43.58 68.10 -35.37
C THR A 2 -42.87 66.78 -35.18
N ARG A 3 -41.56 66.69 -35.54
CA ARG A 3 -40.69 65.53 -35.27
C ARG A 3 -40.06 65.66 -33.91
N HIS A 4 -40.35 64.70 -33.07
CA HIS A 4 -39.67 64.54 -31.73
C HIS A 4 -38.34 63.89 -31.94
N VAL A 5 -37.25 64.54 -31.49
CA VAL A 5 -35.91 63.98 -31.34
C VAL A 5 -35.79 63.48 -29.90
N ARG A 6 -35.48 62.19 -29.75
CA ARG A 6 -35.17 61.60 -28.42
C ARG A 6 -33.69 61.80 -28.12
N PRO A 7 -33.29 62.13 -26.88
CA PRO A 7 -31.89 62.20 -26.51
C PRO A 7 -31.33 60.79 -26.20
N VAL A 8 -30.12 60.52 -26.69
CA VAL A 8 -29.33 59.35 -26.39
C VAL A 8 -28.61 59.57 -25.07
N LEU A 9 -28.90 58.73 -24.10
CA LEU A 9 -28.25 58.75 -22.75
C LEU A 9 -26.94 57.97 -22.85
N PHE A 10 -25.78 58.66 -22.70
CA PHE A 10 -24.47 58.00 -22.54
C PHE A 10 -24.33 57.54 -21.09
N LEU A 11 -24.26 56.23 -20.90
CA LEU A 11 -23.95 55.62 -19.60
C LEU A 11 -22.43 55.55 -19.47
N ALA A 12 -21.84 56.35 -18.61
CA ALA A 12 -20.44 56.30 -18.26
C ALA A 12 -20.22 55.16 -17.25
N PHE A 13 -19.45 54.13 -17.68
CA PHE A 13 -18.98 53.11 -16.75
C PHE A 13 -17.85 53.68 -15.90
N VAL A 14 -18.10 53.87 -14.62
CA VAL A 14 -17.08 54.12 -13.60
C VAL A 14 -16.48 52.77 -13.22
N VAL A 15 -15.25 52.51 -13.61
CA VAL A 15 -14.46 51.37 -13.11
C VAL A 15 -13.99 51.75 -11.73
N ALA A 16 -14.60 51.19 -10.72
CA ALA A 16 -14.08 51.23 -9.33
C ALA A 16 -12.88 50.30 -9.20
N ALA A 17 -11.69 50.88 -9.07
CA ALA A 17 -10.51 50.13 -8.67
C ALA A 17 -10.68 49.71 -7.20
N ALA A 18 -10.96 48.45 -6.96
CA ALA A 18 -10.93 47.87 -5.63
C ALA A 18 -9.48 47.77 -5.16
N SER A 19 -9.11 48.65 -4.23
CA SER A 19 -7.86 48.57 -3.49
C SER A 19 -7.94 47.35 -2.57
N TYR A 20 -7.20 46.26 -2.93
CA TYR A 20 -6.98 45.15 -2.00
C TYR A 20 -6.10 45.64 -0.87
N THR A 21 -6.69 45.98 0.28
CA THR A 21 -5.97 46.05 1.53
C THR A 21 -5.63 44.63 1.95
N SER A 22 -4.35 44.33 2.04
CA SER A 22 -3.84 43.09 2.63
C SER A 22 -4.21 43.09 4.13
N GLY A 23 -5.40 42.56 4.43
CA GLY A 23 -5.74 42.21 5.81
C GLY A 23 -4.83 41.03 6.19
N ALA A 24 -4.06 41.20 7.26
CA ALA A 24 -3.36 40.06 7.88
C ALA A 24 -4.42 39.02 8.25
N GLY A 25 -4.53 37.96 7.42
CA GLY A 25 -5.42 36.85 7.69
C GLY A 25 -5.03 36.23 9.03
N GLN A 26 -6.00 36.02 9.89
CA GLN A 26 -5.81 35.22 11.11
C GLN A 26 -5.26 33.86 10.66
N ALA A 27 -4.14 33.47 11.25
CA ALA A 27 -3.59 32.11 11.01
C ALA A 27 -4.67 31.10 11.41
N LEU A 28 -4.98 30.20 10.47
CA LEU A 28 -5.88 29.08 10.74
C LEU A 28 -5.26 28.16 11.79
N PRO A 29 -6.06 27.47 12.61
CA PRO A 29 -5.55 26.44 13.50
C PRO A 29 -4.75 25.37 12.73
N PRO A 30 -3.74 24.74 13.35
CA PRO A 30 -2.99 23.67 12.71
C PRO A 30 -3.91 22.59 12.15
N GLY A 31 -3.73 22.24 10.87
CA GLY A 31 -4.56 21.27 10.15
C GLY A 31 -5.82 21.84 9.49
N GLU A 32 -6.10 23.14 9.58
CA GLU A 32 -7.20 23.80 8.87
C GLU A 32 -6.67 24.66 7.71
N HIS A 33 -7.16 24.41 6.48
CA HIS A 33 -6.73 25.09 5.26
C HIS A 33 -7.92 25.57 4.42
N PRO A 34 -7.78 26.71 3.70
CA PRO A 34 -8.79 27.10 2.73
C PRO A 34 -8.92 26.10 1.58
N ALA A 35 -10.09 26.00 0.98
CA ALA A 35 -10.36 25.12 -0.14
C ALA A 35 -9.35 25.34 -1.28
N GLY A 36 -8.81 24.25 -1.84
CA GLY A 36 -7.82 24.25 -2.94
C GLY A 36 -6.37 24.44 -2.51
N PHE A 37 -6.10 24.81 -1.26
CA PHE A 37 -4.72 25.04 -0.78
C PHE A 37 -3.88 23.75 -0.73
N ALA A 38 -4.51 22.64 -0.43
CA ALA A 38 -3.85 21.34 -0.24
C ALA A 38 -3.82 20.44 -1.47
N ASP A 39 -4.37 20.86 -2.60
CA ASP A 39 -4.48 20.03 -3.82
C ASP A 39 -3.13 19.46 -4.27
N ALA A 40 -2.05 20.21 -4.03
CA ALA A 40 -0.70 19.78 -4.35
C ALA A 40 -0.26 18.52 -3.60
N VAL A 41 -0.77 18.27 -2.39
CA VAL A 41 -0.38 17.14 -1.53
C VAL A 41 -1.44 16.05 -1.44
N LEU A 42 -2.70 16.34 -1.79
CA LEU A 42 -3.78 15.34 -1.74
C LEU A 42 -3.50 14.13 -2.62
N GLY A 43 -3.95 12.97 -2.19
CA GLY A 43 -3.87 11.72 -2.93
C GLY A 43 -2.88 10.73 -2.34
N ARG A 44 -2.54 9.72 -3.13
CA ARG A 44 -1.69 8.60 -2.74
C ARG A 44 -0.26 8.81 -3.21
N TRP A 45 0.68 8.49 -2.35
CA TRP A 45 2.10 8.67 -2.56
C TRP A 45 2.87 7.39 -2.25
N ASP A 46 3.64 6.93 -3.22
CA ASP A 46 4.60 5.85 -3.08
C ASP A 46 5.89 6.45 -2.54
N LEU A 47 6.26 6.13 -1.30
CA LEU A 47 7.43 6.69 -0.64
C LEU A 47 8.62 5.75 -0.70
N THR A 48 9.81 6.32 -0.81
CA THR A 48 11.09 5.65 -0.57
C THR A 48 11.83 6.43 0.50
N VAL A 49 12.20 5.74 1.59
CA VAL A 49 12.95 6.32 2.70
C VAL A 49 14.38 5.76 2.66
N GLU A 50 15.38 6.65 2.68
CA GLU A 50 16.81 6.31 2.65
C GLU A 50 17.28 5.90 4.05
N GLY A 51 16.84 4.71 4.49
CA GLY A 51 17.23 4.16 5.80
C GLY A 51 18.70 3.76 5.84
N VAL A 52 19.23 3.61 7.06
CA VAL A 52 20.65 3.28 7.30
C VAL A 52 21.04 1.90 6.77
N GLU A 53 20.12 0.96 6.79
CA GLU A 53 20.31 -0.40 6.26
C GLU A 53 20.00 -0.50 4.77
N GLY A 54 19.80 0.62 4.12
CA GLY A 54 19.37 0.75 2.73
C GLY A 54 17.97 1.32 2.60
N PRO A 55 17.58 1.69 1.38
CA PRO A 55 16.27 2.25 1.10
C PRO A 55 15.16 1.24 1.41
N TYR A 56 14.05 1.72 1.96
CA TYR A 56 12.86 0.91 2.19
C TYR A 56 11.60 1.62 1.70
N PRO A 57 10.59 0.85 1.27
CA PRO A 57 9.32 1.40 0.84
C PRO A 57 8.46 1.83 2.02
N SER A 58 7.64 2.84 1.75
CA SER A 58 6.60 3.32 2.63
C SER A 58 5.45 3.86 1.77
N TRP A 59 4.34 4.21 2.39
CA TRP A 59 3.17 4.68 1.67
C TRP A 59 2.41 5.74 2.48
N LEU A 60 1.84 6.71 1.77
CA LEU A 60 1.10 7.79 2.37
C LEU A 60 -0.16 8.09 1.54
N LEU A 61 -1.31 8.18 2.17
CA LEU A 61 -2.53 8.74 1.61
C LEU A 61 -2.87 10.02 2.35
N ILE A 62 -2.94 11.14 1.65
CA ILE A 62 -3.40 12.42 2.19
C ILE A 62 -4.78 12.73 1.61
N HIS A 63 -5.74 12.99 2.45
CA HIS A 63 -7.12 13.31 2.07
C HIS A 63 -7.71 14.40 2.97
N MET A 64 -8.76 15.04 2.48
CA MET A 64 -9.51 15.99 3.29
C MET A 64 -10.44 15.25 4.25
N ARG A 65 -10.38 15.65 5.51
CA ARG A 65 -11.39 15.31 6.51
C ARG A 65 -12.22 16.55 6.78
N LYS A 66 -13.52 16.49 6.45
CA LYS A 66 -14.34 17.71 6.38
C LYS A 66 -13.63 18.78 5.54
N ASP A 67 -14.20 19.68 4.93
CA ASP A 67 -13.66 20.52 3.85
C ASP A 67 -12.39 21.34 4.16
N THR A 68 -11.87 21.28 5.39
CA THR A 68 -10.78 22.15 5.87
C THR A 68 -9.64 21.43 6.58
N GLN A 69 -9.76 20.15 6.91
CA GLN A 69 -8.75 19.41 7.68
C GLN A 69 -8.06 18.35 6.84
N LEU A 70 -6.73 18.36 6.80
CA LEU A 70 -5.95 17.28 6.24
C LEU A 70 -5.90 16.10 7.22
N GLN A 71 -5.98 14.91 6.65
CA GLN A 71 -5.77 13.64 7.34
C GLN A 71 -4.84 12.80 6.49
N ALA A 72 -3.93 12.07 7.11
CA ALA A 72 -3.09 11.12 6.43
C ALA A 72 -3.22 9.72 7.02
N ASN A 73 -3.09 8.72 6.13
CA ASN A 73 -2.89 7.33 6.47
C ASN A 73 -1.51 6.91 5.97
N PHE A 74 -0.79 6.15 6.77
CA PHE A 74 0.60 5.81 6.52
C PHE A 74 0.86 4.33 6.73
N VAL A 75 1.72 3.76 5.88
CA VAL A 75 2.32 2.44 6.06
C VAL A 75 3.83 2.62 6.13
N GLY A 76 4.45 2.14 7.19
CA GLY A 76 5.89 2.14 7.39
C GLY A 76 6.60 0.97 6.70
N ARG A 77 7.88 0.79 7.03
CA ARG A 77 8.67 -0.36 6.57
C ARG A 77 8.01 -1.69 6.96
N PHE A 78 7.44 -1.74 8.14
CA PHE A 78 6.73 -2.89 8.71
C PHE A 78 5.39 -2.45 9.29
N GLY A 79 4.55 -3.42 9.64
CA GLY A 79 3.28 -3.18 10.30
C GLY A 79 2.14 -2.84 9.35
N SER A 80 1.07 -2.33 9.90
CA SER A 80 -0.17 -2.05 9.17
C SER A 80 -0.37 -0.55 8.93
N VAL A 81 -1.39 -0.23 8.12
CA VAL A 81 -1.82 1.15 7.94
C VAL A 81 -2.26 1.77 9.26
N ARG A 82 -1.88 3.02 9.49
CA ARG A 82 -2.29 3.81 10.66
C ARG A 82 -2.52 5.27 10.29
N SER A 83 -3.43 5.91 11.02
CA SER A 83 -3.72 7.33 10.83
C SER A 83 -2.64 8.19 11.48
N ALA A 84 -2.26 9.26 10.79
CA ALA A 84 -1.41 10.29 11.37
C ALA A 84 -2.15 11.01 12.52
N THR A 85 -1.41 11.41 13.56
CA THR A 85 -1.91 12.24 14.66
C THR A 85 -1.94 13.70 14.28
N LEU A 86 -1.09 14.13 13.34
CA LEU A 86 -1.08 15.44 12.74
C LEU A 86 -0.79 15.32 11.24
N THR A 87 -1.54 16.05 10.43
CA THR A 87 -1.22 16.27 9.01
C THR A 87 -1.45 17.75 8.73
N ASP A 88 -0.40 18.45 8.35
CA ASP A 88 -0.41 19.87 8.11
C ASP A 88 0.33 20.23 6.82
N PHE A 89 -0.18 21.22 6.09
CA PHE A 89 0.48 21.74 4.89
C PHE A 89 0.41 23.26 4.91
N ASP A 90 1.49 23.90 5.27
CA ASP A 90 1.58 25.35 5.37
C ASP A 90 2.82 25.89 4.64
N ASN A 91 2.66 26.99 3.91
CA ASN A 91 3.73 27.65 3.16
C ASN A 91 4.54 26.70 2.27
N GLY A 92 3.88 25.68 1.68
CA GLY A 92 4.50 24.66 0.82
C GLY A 92 5.23 23.55 1.57
N GLN A 93 5.22 23.56 2.89
CA GLN A 93 5.79 22.50 3.73
C GLN A 93 4.69 21.54 4.22
N LEU A 94 4.88 20.26 3.95
CA LEU A 94 4.09 19.17 4.50
C LEU A 94 4.72 18.68 5.81
N THR A 95 3.91 18.55 6.85
CA THR A 95 4.29 17.90 8.11
C THR A 95 3.29 16.79 8.42
N VAL A 96 3.78 15.57 8.60
CA VAL A 96 2.97 14.41 8.99
C VAL A 96 3.58 13.78 10.23
N VAL A 97 2.81 13.68 11.31
CA VAL A 97 3.20 13.00 12.55
C VAL A 97 2.44 11.71 12.67
N ILE A 98 3.16 10.61 12.83
CA ILE A 98 2.64 9.25 12.72
C ILE A 98 2.99 8.49 13.99
N PRO A 99 2.02 7.88 14.69
CA PRO A 99 2.30 7.10 15.89
C PRO A 99 3.18 5.90 15.55
N VAL A 100 4.17 5.60 16.38
CA VAL A 100 5.00 4.38 16.25
C VAL A 100 4.14 3.13 16.37
N GLN A 101 4.56 2.05 15.70
CA GLN A 101 3.91 0.75 15.78
C GLN A 101 4.92 -0.37 16.06
N TYR A 102 5.85 -0.61 15.17
CA TYR A 102 6.92 -1.61 15.31
C TYR A 102 8.32 -0.99 15.18
N GLU A 103 8.38 0.29 14.90
CA GLU A 103 9.62 1.04 14.92
C GLU A 103 10.15 1.10 16.36
N GLN A 104 11.45 0.93 16.54
CA GLN A 104 12.08 0.92 17.88
C GLN A 104 12.25 2.32 18.48
N GLN A 105 11.72 3.34 17.83
CA GLN A 105 11.71 4.71 18.32
C GLN A 105 10.76 4.86 19.49
N LYS A 106 11.07 5.80 20.40
CA LYS A 106 10.24 6.12 21.58
C LYS A 106 9.22 7.22 21.31
N THR A 107 9.36 7.94 20.22
CA THR A 107 8.53 9.09 19.84
C THR A 107 7.89 8.84 18.47
N ASP A 108 6.77 9.50 18.24
CA ASP A 108 6.09 9.49 16.96
C ASP A 108 7.03 9.85 15.80
N LEU A 109 6.86 9.19 14.65
CA LEU A 109 7.59 9.49 13.43
C LEU A 109 7.16 10.86 12.90
N LYS A 110 8.12 11.70 12.53
CA LYS A 110 7.83 12.99 11.93
C LYS A 110 8.41 13.08 10.52
N PHE A 111 7.52 13.13 9.54
CA PHE A 111 7.86 13.34 8.13
C PHE A 111 7.68 14.82 7.81
N ILE A 112 8.75 15.48 7.38
CA ILE A 112 8.73 16.88 6.93
C ILE A 112 9.16 16.88 5.48
N GLY A 113 8.39 17.53 4.61
CA GLY A 113 8.68 17.55 3.18
C GLY A 113 8.05 18.73 2.46
N LYS A 114 8.30 18.79 1.18
CA LYS A 114 7.74 19.80 0.27
C LYS A 114 7.41 19.18 -1.07
N VAL A 115 6.53 19.84 -1.81
CA VAL A 115 6.24 19.50 -3.20
C VAL A 115 7.36 20.04 -4.09
N VAL A 116 7.93 19.17 -4.93
CA VAL A 116 8.97 19.52 -5.92
C VAL A 116 8.52 18.95 -7.27
N GLY A 117 7.92 19.79 -8.09
CA GLY A 117 7.25 19.35 -9.33
C GLY A 117 6.07 18.44 -9.01
N ASP A 118 6.11 17.21 -9.50
CA ASP A 118 5.10 16.16 -9.27
C ASP A 118 5.46 15.21 -8.12
N LYS A 119 6.52 15.50 -7.34
CA LYS A 119 7.05 14.67 -6.26
C LYS A 119 6.95 15.34 -4.91
N LEU A 120 7.05 14.53 -3.87
CA LEU A 120 7.38 14.96 -2.52
C LEU A 120 8.84 14.64 -2.21
N GLU A 121 9.51 15.54 -1.54
CA GLU A 121 10.88 15.35 -1.03
C GLU A 121 10.97 15.86 0.40
N GLY A 122 11.66 15.13 1.26
CA GLY A 122 11.75 15.55 2.64
C GLY A 122 12.72 14.75 3.50
N THR A 123 12.57 14.94 4.81
CA THR A 123 13.37 14.26 5.83
C THR A 123 12.48 13.69 6.92
N THR A 124 12.97 12.64 7.54
CA THR A 124 12.44 12.03 8.76
C THR A 124 13.61 11.58 9.65
N GLU A 125 13.34 11.09 10.84
CA GLU A 125 14.36 10.49 11.68
C GLU A 125 14.25 8.97 11.62
N ASP A 126 15.41 8.30 11.62
CA ASP A 126 15.48 6.86 11.75
C ASP A 126 15.40 6.42 13.22
N GLU A 127 15.42 5.11 13.47
CA GLU A 127 15.35 4.51 14.81
C GLU A 127 16.49 4.93 15.77
N LYS A 128 17.57 5.53 15.24
CA LYS A 128 18.69 6.06 16.01
C LYS A 128 18.67 7.59 16.14
N GLY A 129 17.57 8.23 15.73
CA GLY A 129 17.42 9.70 15.74
C GLY A 129 18.26 10.42 14.69
N ARG A 130 18.72 9.71 13.63
CA ARG A 130 19.48 10.32 12.55
C ARG A 130 18.53 10.79 11.47
N THR A 131 18.74 12.01 10.99
CA THR A 131 17.99 12.54 9.86
C THR A 131 18.30 11.75 8.59
N VAL A 132 17.26 11.17 7.98
CA VAL A 132 17.31 10.48 6.71
C VAL A 132 16.37 11.14 5.71
N LYS A 133 16.71 11.03 4.42
CA LYS A 133 15.88 11.57 3.33
C LYS A 133 14.77 10.62 2.97
N TRP A 134 13.70 11.16 2.44
CA TRP A 134 12.66 10.40 1.77
C TRP A 134 12.17 11.14 0.52
N THR A 135 11.68 10.38 -0.44
CA THR A 135 11.03 10.88 -1.64
C THR A 135 9.68 10.21 -1.80
N GLY A 136 8.73 10.91 -2.42
CA GLY A 136 7.40 10.39 -2.74
C GLY A 136 7.07 10.65 -4.21
N ALA A 137 6.70 9.61 -4.93
CA ALA A 137 6.08 9.72 -6.25
C ALA A 137 4.57 9.57 -6.13
N ARG A 138 3.81 10.18 -7.04
CA ARG A 138 2.36 9.93 -7.12
C ARG A 138 2.13 8.44 -7.37
N ALA A 139 1.42 7.77 -6.47
CA ALA A 139 1.02 6.40 -6.71
C ALA A 139 0.06 6.34 -7.91
N PRO A 140 0.21 5.36 -8.81
CA PRO A 140 -0.58 5.33 -10.03
C PRO A 140 -2.08 5.22 -9.74
N ALA A 141 -2.88 5.95 -10.49
CA ALA A 141 -4.32 5.78 -10.51
C ALA A 141 -4.61 4.43 -11.16
N SER A 142 -4.73 3.38 -10.37
CA SER A 142 -4.80 2.05 -10.92
C SER A 142 -6.18 1.46 -10.80
N THR A 143 -6.96 1.59 -11.83
CA THR A 143 -8.03 0.63 -12.10
C THR A 143 -8.09 0.47 -13.60
N THR A 144 -7.52 -0.61 -14.13
CA THR A 144 -7.88 -1.00 -15.48
C THR A 144 -9.33 -1.44 -15.46
N THR A 145 -10.14 -0.83 -16.32
CA THR A 145 -11.52 -1.27 -16.59
C THR A 145 -11.58 -2.16 -17.82
N LYS A 146 -10.42 -2.41 -18.46
CA LYS A 146 -10.35 -3.23 -19.68
C LYS A 146 -10.45 -4.70 -19.30
N PRO A 147 -11.15 -5.52 -20.09
CA PRO A 147 -11.11 -6.98 -19.96
C PRO A 147 -9.67 -7.47 -20.02
N VAL A 148 -9.31 -8.40 -19.14
CA VAL A 148 -7.97 -9.00 -19.10
C VAL A 148 -7.97 -10.25 -19.96
N ASN A 149 -7.03 -10.31 -20.90
CA ASN A 149 -6.74 -11.54 -21.63
C ASN A 149 -5.76 -12.37 -20.81
N TRP A 150 -6.15 -13.60 -20.50
CA TRP A 150 -5.34 -14.49 -19.67
C TRP A 150 -4.45 -15.38 -20.52
N GLY A 151 -3.21 -15.53 -20.10
CA GLY A 151 -2.25 -16.46 -20.69
C GLY A 151 -2.47 -17.91 -20.26
N ALA A 152 -1.53 -18.77 -20.57
CA ALA A 152 -1.51 -20.14 -20.06
C ALA A 152 -1.07 -20.17 -18.59
N PRO A 153 -1.63 -21.06 -17.75
CA PRO A 153 -1.16 -21.28 -16.40
C PRO A 153 0.32 -21.70 -16.35
N ILE A 154 1.06 -21.18 -15.41
CA ILE A 154 2.48 -21.47 -15.16
C ILE A 154 2.58 -22.15 -13.79
N GLN A 155 3.15 -23.34 -13.75
CA GLN A 155 3.52 -23.97 -12.49
C GLN A 155 4.78 -23.28 -11.96
N LEU A 156 4.67 -22.60 -10.79
CA LEU A 156 5.78 -21.85 -10.21
C LEU A 156 6.69 -22.70 -9.32
N LEU A 157 6.17 -23.80 -8.78
CA LEU A 157 6.93 -24.72 -7.94
C LEU A 157 7.15 -26.03 -8.71
N ASN A 158 8.41 -26.43 -8.87
CA ASN A 158 8.75 -27.75 -9.40
C ASN A 158 8.77 -28.82 -8.29
N GLN A 159 9.07 -30.08 -8.64
CA GLN A 159 9.00 -31.21 -7.71
C GLN A 159 10.23 -31.35 -6.79
N GLY A 160 11.35 -30.68 -7.08
CA GLY A 160 12.62 -31.04 -6.44
C GLY A 160 13.50 -29.90 -5.95
N ASP A 161 13.33 -28.68 -6.45
CA ASP A 161 14.23 -27.57 -6.11
C ASP A 161 13.57 -26.19 -6.15
N LEU A 162 14.37 -25.15 -5.90
CA LEU A 162 13.95 -23.74 -5.88
C LEU A 162 14.17 -23.02 -7.23
N THR A 163 14.32 -23.74 -8.35
CA THR A 163 14.46 -23.10 -9.66
C THR A 163 13.29 -22.16 -9.94
N GLY A 164 13.61 -20.91 -10.33
CA GLY A 164 12.65 -19.83 -10.53
C GLY A 164 12.31 -19.04 -9.26
N TRP A 165 12.94 -19.40 -8.13
CA TRP A 165 12.79 -18.71 -6.85
C TRP A 165 14.14 -18.29 -6.28
N ARG A 166 14.17 -17.19 -5.53
CA ARG A 166 15.31 -16.75 -4.76
C ARG A 166 14.89 -16.19 -3.41
N GLN A 167 15.72 -16.31 -2.40
CA GLN A 167 15.49 -15.65 -1.12
C GLN A 167 15.74 -14.14 -1.24
N ARG A 168 14.92 -13.34 -0.54
CA ARG A 168 15.09 -11.90 -0.45
C ARG A 168 16.43 -11.51 0.18
N SER A 169 16.95 -12.34 1.08
CA SER A 169 18.24 -12.19 1.72
C SER A 169 18.87 -13.56 1.97
N THR A 170 20.17 -13.66 1.76
CA THR A 170 20.96 -14.87 2.07
C THR A 170 21.76 -14.74 3.37
N ALA A 171 21.62 -13.65 4.12
CA ALA A 171 22.38 -13.38 5.34
C ALA A 171 22.23 -14.48 6.41
N LYS A 172 21.12 -15.23 6.40
CA LYS A 172 20.85 -16.36 7.32
C LYS A 172 21.01 -17.75 6.64
N GLY A 173 21.65 -17.79 5.48
CA GLY A 173 21.76 -19.00 4.65
C GLY A 173 20.45 -19.34 3.90
N ILE A 174 20.45 -20.47 3.19
CA ILE A 174 19.27 -20.99 2.51
C ILE A 174 18.44 -21.79 3.51
N CYS A 175 17.21 -21.35 3.70
CA CYS A 175 16.31 -21.90 4.72
C CYS A 175 14.96 -22.38 4.16
N TRP A 176 14.78 -22.31 2.84
CA TRP A 176 13.70 -22.95 2.12
C TRP A 176 14.17 -24.23 1.43
N SER A 177 13.33 -25.22 1.38
CA SER A 177 13.60 -26.49 0.69
C SER A 177 12.34 -27.02 0.03
N VAL A 178 12.53 -27.77 -1.06
CA VAL A 178 11.45 -28.48 -1.75
C VAL A 178 11.71 -29.98 -1.60
N ALA A 179 10.70 -30.72 -1.20
CA ALA A 179 10.70 -32.17 -1.16
C ALA A 179 9.32 -32.68 -1.58
N ASP A 180 9.29 -33.59 -2.55
CA ASP A 180 8.06 -34.19 -3.08
C ASP A 180 7.01 -33.14 -3.51
N GLY A 181 7.46 -32.03 -4.12
CA GLY A 181 6.60 -30.94 -4.55
C GLY A 181 6.04 -30.05 -3.43
N VAL A 182 6.55 -30.23 -2.20
CA VAL A 182 6.20 -29.37 -1.04
C VAL A 182 7.37 -28.46 -0.72
N LEU A 183 7.13 -27.17 -0.79
CA LEU A 183 8.04 -26.11 -0.38
C LEU A 183 7.84 -25.83 1.12
N THR A 184 8.90 -25.88 1.90
CA THR A 184 8.83 -25.65 3.36
C THR A 184 9.98 -24.75 3.82
N ASN A 185 9.71 -23.85 4.77
CA ASN A 185 10.75 -23.05 5.39
C ASN A 185 11.19 -23.61 6.75
N LYS A 186 12.46 -23.29 7.11
CA LYS A 186 12.96 -23.41 8.49
C LYS A 186 12.90 -22.01 9.10
N THR A 187 12.11 -21.82 10.13
CA THR A 187 11.94 -20.49 10.77
C THR A 187 13.05 -20.17 11.75
N PRO A 188 13.42 -18.89 11.94
CA PRO A 188 13.08 -17.74 11.06
C PRO A 188 13.88 -17.79 9.76
N CYS A 189 13.22 -17.44 8.65
CA CYS A 189 13.75 -17.53 7.30
C CYS A 189 13.55 -16.21 6.56
N ALA A 190 14.39 -15.91 5.57
CA ALA A 190 14.13 -14.78 4.66
C ALA A 190 12.96 -15.12 3.73
N ASP A 191 12.21 -14.10 3.32
CA ASP A 191 11.15 -14.26 2.34
C ASP A 191 11.67 -14.88 1.04
N LEU A 192 10.82 -15.65 0.38
CA LEU A 192 11.09 -16.27 -0.91
C LEU A 192 10.33 -15.54 -1.99
N ILE A 193 11.01 -15.14 -3.07
CA ILE A 193 10.42 -14.38 -4.17
C ILE A 193 10.67 -15.07 -5.50
N THR A 194 9.70 -14.98 -6.42
CA THR A 194 9.89 -15.48 -7.79
C THR A 194 10.92 -14.63 -8.54
N GLU A 195 11.70 -15.23 -9.42
CA GLU A 195 12.58 -14.51 -10.35
C GLU A 195 11.77 -13.77 -11.42
N LYS A 196 10.67 -14.37 -11.88
CA LYS A 196 9.70 -13.73 -12.77
C LYS A 196 8.85 -12.71 -12.04
N THR A 197 8.47 -11.65 -12.76
CA THR A 197 7.55 -10.62 -12.29
C THR A 197 6.25 -10.66 -13.08
N PHE A 198 5.16 -10.19 -12.47
CA PHE A 198 3.81 -10.25 -13.00
C PHE A 198 3.11 -8.91 -12.76
N THR A 199 2.16 -8.56 -13.63
CA THR A 199 1.29 -7.38 -13.48
C THR A 199 -0.06 -7.79 -12.91
N ASP A 200 -0.92 -8.32 -13.77
CA ASP A 200 -2.22 -8.87 -13.40
C ASP A 200 -2.15 -10.39 -13.50
N PHE A 201 -2.78 -11.10 -12.58
CA PHE A 201 -2.72 -12.56 -12.56
C PHE A 201 -3.86 -13.19 -11.77
N LYS A 202 -4.07 -14.47 -12.03
CA LYS A 202 -4.76 -15.40 -11.15
C LYS A 202 -3.73 -16.31 -10.51
N LEU A 203 -3.82 -16.50 -9.20
CA LEU A 203 -2.93 -17.35 -8.42
C LEU A 203 -3.73 -18.41 -7.71
N HIS A 204 -3.33 -19.66 -7.87
CA HIS A 204 -3.72 -20.75 -6.99
C HIS A 204 -2.53 -21.16 -6.14
N VAL A 205 -2.71 -21.30 -4.83
CA VAL A 205 -1.68 -21.78 -3.91
C VAL A 205 -2.30 -22.57 -2.78
N GLU A 206 -1.80 -23.78 -2.56
CA GLU A 206 -2.14 -24.55 -1.37
C GLU A 206 -1.08 -24.33 -0.29
N LEU A 207 -1.53 -24.21 0.94
CA LEU A 207 -0.68 -23.92 2.10
C LEU A 207 -1.12 -24.71 3.34
N MET A 208 -0.16 -24.98 4.21
CA MET A 208 -0.40 -25.64 5.49
C MET A 208 0.57 -25.09 6.53
N PHE A 209 0.06 -24.82 7.72
CA PHE A 209 0.83 -24.25 8.82
C PHE A 209 0.52 -24.97 10.13
N PRO A 210 1.50 -25.09 11.05
CA PRO A 210 1.28 -25.60 12.40
C PRO A 210 0.53 -24.56 13.26
N PRO A 211 0.03 -24.96 14.44
CA PRO A 211 -0.61 -24.06 15.38
C PRO A 211 0.23 -22.81 15.69
N LYS A 212 -0.42 -21.66 15.81
CA LYS A 212 0.16 -20.33 16.11
C LYS A 212 1.13 -19.81 15.05
N SER A 213 1.16 -20.37 13.84
CA SER A 213 2.00 -19.87 12.76
C SER A 213 1.43 -18.61 12.13
N ASN A 214 2.33 -17.83 11.52
CA ASN A 214 2.05 -16.62 10.77
C ASN A 214 2.94 -16.61 9.51
N SER A 215 2.39 -16.19 8.39
CA SER A 215 3.05 -16.02 7.11
C SER A 215 2.20 -15.11 6.22
N GLY A 216 2.58 -14.91 4.96
CA GLY A 216 1.82 -14.11 4.00
C GLY A 216 2.16 -14.44 2.55
N VAL A 217 1.20 -14.21 1.67
CA VAL A 217 1.40 -14.21 0.22
C VAL A 217 1.36 -12.78 -0.27
N TYR A 218 2.50 -12.25 -0.73
CA TYR A 218 2.60 -10.88 -1.23
C TYR A 218 2.42 -10.86 -2.74
N LEU A 219 1.30 -10.30 -3.16
CA LEU A 219 0.99 -10.08 -4.57
C LEU A 219 1.88 -8.97 -5.12
N ARG A 220 2.59 -9.23 -6.21
CA ARG A 220 3.64 -8.36 -6.77
C ARG A 220 4.72 -7.93 -5.74
N GLY A 221 4.89 -8.71 -4.66
CA GLY A 221 5.80 -8.37 -3.56
C GLY A 221 5.40 -7.14 -2.75
N ARG A 222 4.16 -6.65 -2.89
CA ARG A 222 3.71 -5.37 -2.31
C ARG A 222 2.44 -5.46 -1.48
N TYR A 223 1.55 -6.40 -1.78
CA TYR A 223 0.25 -6.53 -1.12
C TYR A 223 0.14 -7.88 -0.46
N GLU A 224 0.17 -7.90 0.85
CA GLU A 224 0.09 -9.11 1.65
C GLU A 224 -1.35 -9.60 1.79
N VAL A 225 -1.60 -10.83 1.35
CA VAL A 225 -2.75 -11.62 1.78
C VAL A 225 -2.29 -12.48 2.96
N GLN A 226 -2.84 -12.19 4.13
CA GLN A 226 -2.40 -12.74 5.42
C GLN A 226 -2.63 -14.26 5.53
N ILE A 227 -1.65 -14.96 6.11
CA ILE A 227 -1.76 -16.36 6.52
C ILE A 227 -1.55 -16.42 8.04
N GLN A 228 -2.55 -16.92 8.76
CA GLN A 228 -2.48 -17.04 10.21
C GLN A 228 -3.39 -18.16 10.72
N ASP A 229 -3.02 -18.76 11.86
CA ASP A 229 -3.86 -19.74 12.57
C ASP A 229 -5.06 -19.07 13.23
N ASP A 230 -6.13 -18.90 12.44
CA ASP A 230 -7.32 -18.13 12.81
C ASP A 230 -8.64 -18.90 12.65
N ALA A 231 -8.60 -20.23 12.59
CA ALA A 231 -9.83 -21.04 12.51
C ALA A 231 -10.80 -20.69 13.64
N GLY A 232 -12.03 -20.37 13.29
CA GLY A 232 -13.10 -20.02 14.24
C GLY A 232 -12.98 -18.65 14.91
N LYS A 233 -11.97 -17.84 14.59
CA LYS A 233 -11.82 -16.48 15.14
C LYS A 233 -12.65 -15.45 14.34
N PRO A 234 -13.00 -14.30 14.95
CA PRO A 234 -13.63 -13.20 14.23
C PRO A 234 -12.78 -12.71 13.05
N VAL A 235 -13.41 -12.17 12.02
CA VAL A 235 -12.72 -11.56 10.86
C VAL A 235 -12.09 -10.23 11.24
N ASP A 236 -10.92 -9.97 10.65
CA ASP A 236 -10.15 -8.73 10.81
C ASP A 236 -9.15 -8.60 9.66
N SER A 237 -8.75 -7.40 9.31
CA SER A 237 -7.78 -7.19 8.22
C SER A 237 -6.37 -7.70 8.51
N HIS A 238 -6.04 -8.01 9.77
CA HIS A 238 -4.76 -8.60 10.19
C HIS A 238 -4.83 -10.13 10.32
N ARG A 239 -5.96 -10.74 9.96
CA ARG A 239 -6.19 -12.18 10.11
C ARG A 239 -6.21 -12.90 8.77
N MET A 240 -6.25 -14.22 8.83
CA MET A 240 -6.25 -15.11 7.66
C MET A 240 -7.15 -14.59 6.54
N GLY A 241 -6.57 -14.40 5.35
CA GLY A 241 -7.25 -13.96 4.14
C GLY A 241 -7.44 -12.44 4.01
N GLY A 242 -7.17 -11.65 5.05
CA GLY A 242 -7.19 -10.19 4.95
C GLY A 242 -6.07 -9.64 4.08
N VAL A 243 -6.30 -8.52 3.38
CA VAL A 243 -5.19 -7.71 2.87
C VAL A 243 -4.67 -6.89 4.04
N TYR A 244 -3.47 -7.23 4.50
CA TYR A 244 -2.95 -6.88 5.81
C TYR A 244 -3.11 -5.40 6.17
N GLY A 245 -3.88 -5.14 7.23
CA GLY A 245 -4.19 -3.81 7.73
C GLY A 245 -5.20 -3.01 6.91
N PHE A 246 -5.57 -3.43 5.70
CA PHE A 246 -6.45 -2.66 4.82
C PHE A 246 -7.85 -3.26 4.66
N ILE A 247 -7.96 -4.53 4.29
CA ILE A 247 -9.23 -5.15 3.91
C ILE A 247 -9.47 -6.39 4.77
N ALA A 248 -10.54 -6.37 5.56
CA ALA A 248 -10.98 -7.54 6.29
C ALA A 248 -11.77 -8.50 5.37
N PRO A 249 -11.63 -9.82 5.55
CA PRO A 249 -12.49 -10.77 4.85
C PRO A 249 -13.96 -10.62 5.31
N TYR A 250 -14.90 -10.95 4.43
CA TYR A 250 -16.34 -10.93 4.76
C TYR A 250 -16.72 -12.05 5.72
N THR A 251 -16.01 -13.16 5.66
CA THR A 251 -16.23 -14.33 6.51
C THR A 251 -14.92 -15.08 6.75
N ASN A 252 -14.87 -15.88 7.82
CA ASN A 252 -13.75 -16.74 8.11
C ASN A 252 -13.98 -18.14 7.52
N ALA A 253 -13.23 -18.49 6.49
CA ALA A 253 -13.24 -19.80 5.83
C ALA A 253 -11.98 -20.62 6.16
N THR A 254 -11.23 -20.26 7.22
CA THR A 254 -9.99 -20.92 7.63
C THR A 254 -10.29 -22.29 8.21
N LYS A 255 -9.59 -23.33 7.72
CA LYS A 255 -9.55 -24.65 8.34
C LYS A 255 -8.57 -24.65 9.52
N PRO A 256 -8.67 -25.64 10.44
CA PRO A 256 -7.67 -25.82 11.50
C PRO A 256 -6.22 -25.87 11.01
N ALA A 257 -5.28 -25.55 11.90
CA ALA A 257 -3.86 -25.79 11.66
C ALA A 257 -3.61 -27.28 11.32
N ASP A 258 -2.49 -27.54 10.63
CA ASP A 258 -2.08 -28.84 10.12
C ASP A 258 -3.00 -29.44 9.04
N GLU A 259 -3.98 -28.66 8.54
CA GLU A 259 -4.79 -28.99 7.36
C GLU A 259 -4.36 -28.14 6.14
N TRP A 260 -4.37 -28.79 4.97
CA TRP A 260 -4.16 -28.07 3.70
C TRP A 260 -5.32 -27.12 3.41
N GLN A 261 -4.96 -25.88 3.11
CA GLN A 261 -5.85 -24.80 2.72
C GLN A 261 -5.48 -24.32 1.33
N ALA A 262 -6.41 -23.70 0.64
CA ALA A 262 -6.17 -23.17 -0.70
C ALA A 262 -6.62 -21.71 -0.79
N TYR A 263 -5.74 -20.89 -1.34
CA TYR A 263 -6.08 -19.59 -1.86
C TYR A 263 -6.23 -19.63 -3.38
N ASP A 264 -7.31 -19.07 -3.89
CA ASP A 264 -7.47 -18.65 -5.27
C ASP A 264 -7.61 -17.13 -5.29
N ILE A 265 -6.59 -16.43 -5.81
CA ILE A 265 -6.50 -14.98 -5.75
C ILE A 265 -6.46 -14.42 -7.18
N THR A 266 -7.29 -13.42 -7.46
CA THR A 266 -7.22 -12.65 -8.69
C THR A 266 -6.79 -11.22 -8.37
N LEU A 267 -5.71 -10.74 -9.00
CA LEU A 267 -5.25 -9.37 -8.92
C LEU A 267 -5.31 -8.73 -10.31
N ILE A 268 -6.04 -7.61 -10.44
CA ILE A 268 -6.13 -6.79 -11.65
C ILE A 268 -5.90 -5.33 -11.26
N GLY A 269 -4.76 -4.78 -11.66
CA GLY A 269 -4.29 -3.51 -11.12
C GLY A 269 -4.14 -3.59 -9.60
N ARG A 270 -5.00 -2.90 -8.86
CA ARG A 270 -5.12 -2.99 -7.40
C ARG A 270 -6.43 -3.65 -6.92
N ARG A 271 -7.23 -4.16 -7.87
CA ARG A 271 -8.44 -4.91 -7.49
C ARG A 271 -8.10 -6.33 -7.16
N VAL A 272 -8.54 -6.77 -6.00
CA VAL A 272 -8.28 -8.12 -5.50
C VAL A 272 -9.58 -8.86 -5.21
N THR A 273 -9.62 -10.11 -5.65
CA THR A 273 -10.61 -11.11 -5.20
C THR A 273 -9.84 -12.23 -4.53
N VAL A 274 -10.24 -12.62 -3.33
CA VAL A 274 -9.64 -13.71 -2.56
C VAL A 274 -10.71 -14.76 -2.27
N VAL A 275 -10.43 -15.98 -2.68
CA VAL A 275 -11.21 -17.17 -2.34
C VAL A 275 -10.35 -18.04 -1.44
N LEU A 276 -10.85 -18.38 -0.26
CA LEU A 276 -10.21 -19.28 0.71
C LEU A 276 -11.06 -20.55 0.84
N ASN A 277 -10.44 -21.69 0.56
CA ASN A 277 -11.10 -23.01 0.65
C ASN A 277 -12.44 -23.08 -0.10
N GLY A 278 -12.51 -22.46 -1.30
CA GLY A 278 -13.70 -22.41 -2.13
C GLY A 278 -14.73 -21.34 -1.74
N THR A 279 -14.51 -20.58 -0.67
CA THR A 279 -15.37 -19.49 -0.23
C THR A 279 -14.78 -18.14 -0.61
N THR A 280 -15.52 -17.31 -1.36
CA THR A 280 -15.09 -15.93 -1.65
C THR A 280 -15.17 -15.11 -0.36
N ILE A 281 -14.01 -14.62 0.09
CA ILE A 281 -13.86 -13.87 1.33
C ILE A 281 -13.55 -12.38 1.11
N ILE A 282 -13.06 -12.03 -0.07
CA ILE A 282 -12.91 -10.65 -0.56
C ILE A 282 -13.29 -10.68 -2.04
N ASP A 283 -14.15 -9.77 -2.49
CA ASP A 283 -14.60 -9.73 -3.88
C ASP A 283 -14.37 -8.36 -4.52
N ASN A 284 -13.46 -8.31 -5.50
CA ASN A 284 -13.20 -7.15 -6.36
C ASN A 284 -12.93 -5.84 -5.60
N GLU A 285 -12.34 -5.91 -4.42
CA GLU A 285 -12.01 -4.77 -3.58
C GLU A 285 -10.74 -4.06 -4.07
N ILE A 286 -10.65 -2.75 -3.84
CA ILE A 286 -9.47 -1.95 -4.21
C ILE A 286 -8.51 -1.89 -3.03
N ILE A 287 -7.31 -2.43 -3.20
CA ILE A 287 -6.23 -2.30 -2.21
C ILE A 287 -5.78 -0.83 -2.20
N PRO A 288 -5.83 -0.15 -1.05
CA PRO A 288 -5.48 1.27 -0.98
C PRO A 288 -4.01 1.57 -1.30
N GLY A 289 -3.08 0.73 -0.87
CA GLY A 289 -1.64 0.90 -1.04
C GLY A 289 -0.84 -0.34 -0.66
N ILE A 290 0.49 -0.22 -0.68
CA ILE A 290 1.38 -1.31 -0.27
C ILE A 290 1.17 -1.66 1.21
N THR A 291 1.34 -2.92 1.56
CA THR A 291 1.35 -3.39 2.97
C THR A 291 2.76 -3.31 3.55
N GLY A 292 2.90 -3.36 4.87
CA GLY A 292 4.21 -3.49 5.51
C GLY A 292 4.97 -4.71 5.00
N GLY A 293 6.29 -4.65 4.99
CA GLY A 293 7.13 -5.73 4.45
C GLY A 293 7.29 -5.74 2.93
N ALA A 294 6.60 -4.88 2.19
CA ALA A 294 6.74 -4.75 0.74
C ALA A 294 8.20 -4.68 0.28
N ILE A 295 8.46 -5.13 -0.95
CA ILE A 295 9.83 -5.11 -1.52
C ILE A 295 10.23 -3.72 -2.02
N ASP A 296 9.28 -2.97 -2.53
CA ASP A 296 9.41 -1.60 -3.01
C ASP A 296 8.04 -0.89 -3.02
N SER A 297 8.01 0.41 -3.29
CA SER A 297 6.80 1.24 -3.35
C SER A 297 6.26 1.46 -4.77
N ARG A 298 6.86 0.87 -5.80
CA ARG A 298 6.52 1.13 -7.21
C ARG A 298 5.26 0.37 -7.64
N GLU A 299 4.11 0.77 -7.15
CA GLU A 299 2.83 0.09 -7.35
C GLU A 299 2.45 -0.11 -8.84
N GLY A 300 2.95 0.73 -9.74
CA GLY A 300 2.69 0.64 -11.18
C GLY A 300 3.49 -0.43 -11.90
N ASP A 301 4.59 -0.90 -11.33
CA ASP A 301 5.50 -1.83 -11.98
C ASP A 301 5.06 -3.29 -11.80
N PRO A 302 5.40 -4.19 -12.74
CA PRO A 302 5.34 -5.62 -12.48
C PRO A 302 6.15 -5.99 -11.23
N GLY A 303 5.72 -7.00 -10.49
CA GLY A 303 6.43 -7.46 -9.30
C GLY A 303 6.38 -8.97 -9.12
N PRO A 304 7.29 -9.54 -8.31
CA PRO A 304 7.32 -10.97 -8.05
C PRO A 304 6.17 -11.42 -7.14
N LEU A 305 5.83 -12.68 -7.16
CA LEU A 305 5.15 -13.30 -6.04
C LEU A 305 6.16 -13.45 -4.91
N MET A 306 5.77 -13.11 -3.66
CA MET A 306 6.61 -13.29 -2.48
C MET A 306 5.86 -14.10 -1.43
N LEU A 307 6.58 -15.04 -0.82
CA LEU A 307 6.11 -15.87 0.29
C LEU A 307 6.90 -15.48 1.55
N GLN A 308 6.17 -15.06 2.59
CA GLN A 308 6.80 -14.60 3.82
C GLN A 308 7.38 -15.79 4.60
N GLY A 309 8.63 -15.65 5.04
CA GLY A 309 9.38 -16.72 5.72
C GLY A 309 9.81 -16.41 7.15
N ASP A 310 9.73 -15.18 7.59
CA ASP A 310 10.40 -14.70 8.79
C ASP A 310 9.56 -14.80 10.08
N HIS A 311 8.26 -15.12 9.98
CA HIS A 311 7.34 -15.13 11.12
C HIS A 311 7.05 -16.53 11.65
N GLY A 312 6.68 -17.48 10.78
CA GLY A 312 6.28 -18.82 11.20
C GLY A 312 6.73 -19.94 10.25
N LYS A 313 6.58 -21.19 10.71
CA LYS A 313 6.76 -22.35 9.85
C LYS A 313 5.56 -22.46 8.92
N ILE A 314 5.82 -22.68 7.64
CA ILE A 314 4.82 -22.78 6.60
C ILE A 314 5.24 -23.81 5.54
N SER A 315 4.25 -24.47 4.95
CA SER A 315 4.43 -25.34 3.78
C SER A 315 3.52 -24.86 2.66
N PHE A 316 4.03 -24.90 1.43
CA PHE A 316 3.28 -24.57 0.22
C PHE A 316 3.39 -25.69 -0.79
N ARG A 317 2.36 -25.87 -1.64
CA ARG A 317 2.38 -26.75 -2.80
C ARG A 317 1.42 -26.25 -3.87
N ASN A 318 1.43 -26.84 -5.05
CA ASN A 318 0.50 -26.54 -6.15
C ASN A 318 0.41 -25.03 -6.45
N ILE A 319 1.57 -24.35 -6.51
CA ILE A 319 1.62 -22.91 -6.80
C ILE A 319 1.51 -22.70 -8.30
N THR A 320 0.33 -22.31 -8.78
CA THR A 320 0.05 -22.07 -10.20
C THR A 320 -0.39 -20.64 -10.42
N LEU A 321 0.20 -19.94 -11.39
CA LEU A 321 -0.12 -18.58 -11.73
C LEU A 321 -0.49 -18.45 -13.21
N THR A 322 -1.63 -17.81 -13.48
CA THR A 322 -2.08 -17.47 -14.83
C THR A 322 -1.89 -15.98 -15.03
N PRO A 323 -0.87 -15.53 -15.79
CA PRO A 323 -0.60 -14.11 -16.00
C PRO A 323 -1.59 -13.49 -17.01
N SER A 324 -1.74 -12.18 -16.97
CA SER A 324 -2.28 -11.42 -18.11
C SER A 324 -1.30 -11.44 -19.27
N LEU A 325 -1.86 -11.36 -20.51
CA LEU A 325 -1.11 -11.23 -21.76
C LEU A 325 -0.81 -9.77 -22.07
#